data_760dc4433428059def2cf067a4fc3196
#
_entry.id   760dc4433428059def2cf067a4fc3196
#
_cell.length_a   1.000
_cell.length_b   1.000
_cell.length_c   1.000
_cell.angle_alpha   90.00
_cell.angle_beta   90.00
_cell.angle_gamma   90.00
#
_symmetry.space_group_name_H-M   'P 1'
#
loop_
_entity.id
_entity.type
_entity.pdbx_description
1 polymer ?
#
loop_
_entity_poly.entity_id
_entity_poly.type
_entity_poly.pdbx_seq_one_letter_code
_entity_poly.pdbx_strand_id
1 'polypeptide(L)'
;MSKYGFLDILEGEMDKVFPFDFEINWVKKNHAVEVAFLLEAQNTGGVALVDEAGEESDEDIFFEEAVLFYNPAKSHVEEDAYLTAIPYEPKKGLSREFLAYFATFLRDTAELALDELMDFLADEEAESFEIVWNQEVFEEGKVGLEESTFYPYPRY
;
A
#
# COMPACT_ATOMS: atom_id res chain seq x y z
N MET A 1 9.33 -13.22 -21.48
CA MET A 1 8.07 -13.05 -20.73
C MET A 1 8.28 -13.42 -19.27
N SER A 2 7.83 -12.57 -18.39
CA SER A 2 8.01 -12.79 -16.95
C SER A 2 7.16 -13.95 -16.45
N LYS A 3 7.77 -14.83 -15.66
CA LYS A 3 7.12 -15.92 -14.95
C LYS A 3 6.12 -15.41 -13.89
N TYR A 4 6.37 -14.23 -13.36
CA TYR A 4 5.57 -13.66 -12.28
C TYR A 4 4.50 -12.66 -12.73
N GLY A 5 4.30 -12.52 -14.05
CA GLY A 5 3.24 -11.69 -14.61
C GLY A 5 3.28 -10.26 -14.07
N PHE A 6 2.11 -9.74 -13.62
CA PHE A 6 2.05 -8.36 -13.15
C PHE A 6 2.81 -8.13 -11.84
N LEU A 7 3.15 -9.18 -11.09
CA LEU A 7 3.90 -9.04 -9.85
C LEU A 7 5.28 -8.42 -10.11
N ASP A 8 5.99 -8.88 -11.15
CA ASP A 8 7.30 -8.33 -11.53
C ASP A 8 7.18 -6.88 -11.98
N ILE A 9 6.11 -6.56 -12.69
CA ILE A 9 5.88 -5.20 -13.17
C ILE A 9 5.58 -4.27 -11.99
N LEU A 10 4.76 -4.72 -11.06
CA LEU A 10 4.44 -3.98 -9.85
C LEU A 10 5.71 -3.69 -9.04
N GLU A 11 6.55 -4.70 -8.82
CA GLU A 11 7.81 -4.54 -8.10
C GLU A 11 8.70 -3.51 -8.78
N GLY A 12 8.85 -3.60 -10.11
CA GLY A 12 9.66 -2.67 -10.89
C GLY A 12 9.15 -1.23 -10.82
N GLU A 13 7.84 -1.04 -10.88
CA GLU A 13 7.25 0.29 -10.79
C GLU A 13 7.39 0.88 -9.38
N MET A 14 7.23 0.04 -8.35
CA MET A 14 7.46 0.47 -6.97
C MET A 14 8.91 0.88 -6.74
N ASP A 15 9.87 0.08 -7.24
CA ASP A 15 11.30 0.39 -7.12
C ASP A 15 11.68 1.74 -7.75
N LYS A 16 10.96 2.15 -8.79
CA LYS A 16 11.25 3.42 -9.48
C LYS A 16 10.80 4.65 -8.71
N VAL A 17 9.69 4.56 -7.98
CA VAL A 17 9.05 5.76 -7.43
C VAL A 17 8.82 5.73 -5.92
N PHE A 18 8.74 4.56 -5.31
CA PHE A 18 8.39 4.44 -3.90
C PHE A 18 9.64 4.56 -3.01
N PRO A 19 9.77 5.64 -2.21
CA PRO A 19 11.00 5.89 -1.44
C PRO A 19 11.07 5.18 -0.08
N PHE A 20 9.98 4.55 0.33
CA PHE A 20 9.90 3.90 1.65
C PHE A 20 10.17 2.40 1.52
N ASP A 21 10.43 1.74 2.64
CA ASP A 21 10.58 0.29 2.66
C ASP A 21 9.25 -0.37 2.30
N PHE A 22 9.30 -1.34 1.41
CA PHE A 22 8.11 -2.09 1.01
C PHE A 22 8.47 -3.54 0.75
N GLU A 23 7.44 -4.38 0.80
CA GLU A 23 7.56 -5.80 0.50
C GLU A 23 6.35 -6.23 -0.31
N ILE A 24 6.57 -7.02 -1.35
CA ILE A 24 5.49 -7.58 -2.15
C ILE A 24 5.38 -9.06 -1.84
N ASN A 25 4.24 -9.48 -1.32
CA ASN A 25 3.99 -10.85 -0.91
C ASN A 25 2.96 -11.51 -1.82
N TRP A 26 3.35 -12.60 -2.44
CA TRP A 26 2.43 -13.37 -3.27
C TRP A 26 1.69 -14.39 -2.39
N VAL A 27 0.42 -14.09 -2.10
CA VAL A 27 -0.43 -14.93 -1.26
C VAL A 27 -1.11 -15.97 -2.15
N LYS A 28 -0.37 -17.00 -2.53
CA LYS A 28 -0.82 -18.02 -3.49
C LYS A 28 -2.13 -18.70 -3.12
N LYS A 29 -2.29 -19.05 -1.85
CA LYS A 29 -3.48 -19.73 -1.36
C LYS A 29 -4.75 -18.90 -1.49
N ASN A 30 -4.61 -17.59 -1.47
CA ASN A 30 -5.74 -16.68 -1.55
C ASN A 30 -5.87 -16.01 -2.93
N HIS A 31 -5.08 -16.40 -3.91
CA HIS A 31 -5.08 -15.81 -5.25
C HIS A 31 -4.91 -14.30 -5.21
N ALA A 32 -4.00 -13.83 -4.38
CA ALA A 32 -3.81 -12.40 -4.10
C ALA A 32 -2.34 -12.01 -4.05
N VAL A 33 -2.09 -10.71 -4.25
CA VAL A 33 -0.76 -10.10 -4.10
C VAL A 33 -0.89 -8.95 -3.11
N GLU A 34 -0.09 -8.98 -2.06
CA GLU A 34 -0.08 -7.96 -1.01
C GLU A 34 1.13 -7.04 -1.16
N VAL A 35 0.90 -5.74 -1.14
CA VAL A 35 1.96 -4.74 -1.09
C VAL A 35 1.96 -4.12 0.30
N ALA A 36 2.95 -4.50 1.10
CA ALA A 36 3.13 -3.96 2.45
C ALA A 36 4.21 -2.88 2.43
N PHE A 37 4.03 -1.82 3.18
CA PHE A 37 5.02 -0.77 3.29
C PHE A 37 5.14 -0.27 4.72
N LEU A 38 6.29 0.35 5.02
CA LEU A 38 6.64 0.79 6.36
C LEU A 38 6.97 2.28 6.34
N LEU A 39 6.32 3.04 7.21
CA LEU A 39 6.66 4.43 7.47
C LEU A 39 7.41 4.50 8.79
N GLU A 40 8.55 5.17 8.79
CA GLU A 40 9.36 5.39 9.99
C GLU A 40 9.35 6.87 10.33
N ALA A 41 8.92 7.19 11.54
CA ALA A 41 8.94 8.55 12.05
C ALA A 41 9.81 8.62 13.32
N GLN A 42 10.72 9.59 13.34
CA GLN A 42 11.56 9.82 14.52
C GLN A 42 10.74 10.56 15.58
N ASN A 43 10.70 10.01 16.78
CA ASN A 43 10.00 10.61 17.90
C ASN A 43 10.91 11.63 18.60
N THR A 44 11.21 12.72 17.91
CA THR A 44 12.14 13.75 18.39
C THR A 44 11.58 14.56 19.56
N GLY A 45 10.26 14.56 19.74
CA GLY A 45 9.60 15.27 20.84
C GLY A 45 9.55 14.48 22.14
N GLY A 46 10.00 13.23 22.15
CA GLY A 46 9.96 12.37 23.32
C GLY A 46 8.54 12.05 23.81
N VAL A 47 7.57 12.09 22.90
CA VAL A 47 6.16 11.79 23.23
C VAL A 47 6.01 10.31 23.55
N ALA A 48 5.45 10.01 24.73
CA ALA A 48 5.16 8.64 25.12
C ALA A 48 3.92 8.16 24.35
N LEU A 49 4.07 7.04 23.63
CA LEU A 49 3.00 6.43 22.86
C LEU A 49 2.70 5.04 23.41
N VAL A 50 1.44 4.65 23.34
CA VAL A 50 1.01 3.34 23.80
C VAL A 50 0.86 2.43 22.59
N ASP A 51 1.56 1.28 22.59
CA ASP A 51 1.47 0.31 21.52
C ASP A 51 0.25 -0.62 21.71
N GLU A 52 0.08 -1.59 20.81
CA GLU A 52 -1.04 -2.53 20.86
C GLU A 52 -1.06 -3.39 22.14
N ALA A 53 0.11 -3.60 22.75
CA ALA A 53 0.24 -4.35 24.00
C ALA A 53 0.00 -3.48 25.24
N GLY A 54 -0.26 -2.17 25.05
CA GLY A 54 -0.47 -1.24 26.14
C GLY A 54 0.81 -0.71 26.78
N GLU A 55 1.95 -0.93 26.14
CA GLU A 55 3.24 -0.41 26.61
C GLU A 55 3.53 0.97 26.06
N GLU A 56 3.98 1.86 26.94
CA GLU A 56 4.38 3.21 26.53
C GLU A 56 5.83 3.19 26.00
N SER A 57 6.07 3.91 24.89
CA SER A 57 7.39 4.05 24.31
C SER A 57 7.58 5.45 23.76
N ASP A 58 8.77 6.01 23.93
CA ASP A 58 9.18 7.29 23.35
C ASP A 58 10.20 7.09 22.22
N GLU A 59 10.37 5.85 21.76
CA GLU A 59 11.26 5.50 20.68
C GLU A 59 10.66 5.88 19.30
N ASP A 60 11.45 5.72 18.25
CA ASP A 60 10.99 5.95 16.88
C ASP A 60 9.79 5.06 16.55
N ILE A 61 8.91 5.59 15.73
CA ILE A 61 7.64 4.94 15.40
C ILE A 61 7.74 4.30 14.02
N PHE A 62 7.31 3.05 13.94
CA PHE A 62 7.16 2.33 12.69
C PHE A 62 5.68 2.09 12.45
N PHE A 63 5.16 2.58 11.33
CA PHE A 63 3.77 2.41 10.97
C PHE A 63 3.69 1.58 9.70
N GLU A 64 3.08 0.40 9.80
CA GLU A 64 2.98 -0.54 8.70
C GLU A 64 1.55 -0.59 8.16
N GLU A 65 1.43 -0.60 6.83
CA GLU A 65 0.14 -0.71 6.16
C GLU A 65 0.30 -1.54 4.89
N ALA A 66 -0.80 -2.03 4.34
CA ALA A 66 -0.76 -2.89 3.16
C ALA A 66 -1.95 -2.65 2.23
N VAL A 67 -1.71 -2.91 0.95
CA VAL A 67 -2.74 -2.92 -0.09
C VAL A 67 -2.82 -4.34 -0.65
N LEU A 68 -4.03 -4.83 -0.88
CA LEU A 68 -4.24 -6.16 -1.44
C LEU A 68 -4.80 -6.08 -2.86
N PHE A 69 -4.14 -6.79 -3.79
CA PHE A 69 -4.69 -7.06 -5.13
C PHE A 69 -5.32 -8.45 -5.08
N TYR A 70 -6.60 -8.56 -5.40
CA TYR A 70 -7.35 -9.79 -5.19
C TYR A 70 -8.14 -10.23 -6.41
N ASN A 71 -8.44 -11.54 -6.46
CA ASN A 71 -9.31 -12.11 -7.47
C ASN A 71 -10.75 -12.04 -6.95
N PRO A 72 -11.64 -11.27 -7.59
CA PRO A 72 -13.00 -11.07 -7.07
C PRO A 72 -13.84 -12.35 -7.01
N ALA A 73 -13.41 -13.42 -7.72
CA ALA A 73 -14.14 -14.69 -7.72
C ALA A 73 -13.56 -15.72 -6.74
N LYS A 74 -12.28 -15.62 -6.39
CA LYS A 74 -11.58 -16.66 -5.62
C LYS A 74 -10.97 -16.21 -4.30
N SER A 75 -10.59 -14.94 -4.20
CA SER A 75 -9.93 -14.46 -2.98
C SER A 75 -10.91 -14.22 -1.85
N HIS A 76 -10.46 -14.51 -0.64
CA HIS A 76 -11.17 -14.09 0.57
C HIS A 76 -10.51 -12.80 1.06
N VAL A 77 -11.28 -11.73 1.16
CA VAL A 77 -10.77 -10.40 1.52
C VAL A 77 -11.37 -9.94 2.85
N GLU A 78 -10.50 -9.62 3.80
CA GLU A 78 -10.88 -8.98 5.04
C GLU A 78 -10.61 -7.48 4.87
N GLU A 79 -11.63 -6.70 4.57
CA GLU A 79 -11.50 -5.28 4.22
C GLU A 79 -10.77 -4.45 5.29
N ASP A 80 -11.00 -4.77 6.56
CA ASP A 80 -10.38 -4.04 7.67
C ASP A 80 -8.89 -4.34 7.86
N ALA A 81 -8.39 -5.38 7.20
CA ALA A 81 -6.98 -5.78 7.31
C ALA A 81 -6.05 -4.99 6.39
N TYR A 82 -6.59 -4.21 5.45
CA TYR A 82 -5.82 -3.52 4.42
C TYR A 82 -6.22 -2.06 4.30
N LEU A 83 -5.26 -1.24 3.87
CA LEU A 83 -5.53 0.17 3.55
C LEU A 83 -6.59 0.26 2.44
N THR A 84 -6.43 -0.54 1.40
CA THR A 84 -7.43 -0.73 0.37
C THR A 84 -7.24 -2.08 -0.29
N ALA A 85 -8.29 -2.60 -0.94
CA ALA A 85 -8.22 -3.82 -1.72
C ALA A 85 -8.65 -3.51 -3.15
N ILE A 86 -7.84 -3.96 -4.12
CA ILE A 86 -8.04 -3.65 -5.53
C ILE A 86 -8.24 -4.96 -6.30
N PRO A 87 -9.37 -5.13 -6.99
CA PRO A 87 -9.57 -6.33 -7.79
C PRO A 87 -8.75 -6.30 -9.07
N TYR A 88 -8.18 -7.45 -9.46
CA TYR A 88 -7.59 -7.59 -10.78
C TYR A 88 -8.50 -8.44 -11.66
N GLU A 89 -8.42 -8.23 -12.98
CA GLU A 89 -9.18 -9.03 -13.92
C GLU A 89 -8.51 -10.40 -14.04
N PRO A 90 -9.22 -11.53 -13.78
CA PRO A 90 -8.59 -12.85 -13.72
C PRO A 90 -7.89 -13.31 -15.00
N LYS A 91 -8.36 -12.85 -16.16
CA LYS A 91 -7.77 -13.24 -17.45
C LYS A 91 -6.71 -12.29 -17.94
N LYS A 92 -6.95 -10.98 -17.86
CA LYS A 92 -6.02 -9.95 -18.33
C LYS A 92 -4.96 -9.59 -17.30
N GLY A 93 -5.31 -9.66 -16.02
CA GLY A 93 -4.45 -9.21 -14.94
C GLY A 93 -4.53 -7.71 -14.77
N LEU A 94 -3.37 -7.04 -14.74
CA LEU A 94 -3.27 -5.60 -14.58
C LEU A 94 -2.34 -5.00 -15.63
N SER A 95 -2.61 -3.77 -16.05
CA SER A 95 -1.77 -3.10 -17.02
C SER A 95 -0.55 -2.46 -16.35
N ARG A 96 0.52 -2.29 -17.12
CA ARG A 96 1.71 -1.56 -16.66
C ARG A 96 1.33 -0.12 -16.31
N GLU A 97 0.50 0.51 -17.13
CA GLU A 97 0.03 1.88 -16.94
C GLU A 97 -0.70 2.02 -15.60
N PHE A 98 -1.56 1.07 -15.28
CA PHE A 98 -2.26 1.05 -14.00
C PHE A 98 -1.29 0.85 -12.83
N LEU A 99 -0.35 -0.07 -12.95
CA LEU A 99 0.62 -0.35 -11.89
C LEU A 99 1.55 0.83 -11.63
N ALA A 100 1.97 1.53 -12.69
CA ALA A 100 2.76 2.76 -12.55
C ALA A 100 1.95 3.85 -11.85
N TYR A 101 0.69 4.01 -12.23
CA TYR A 101 -0.22 4.96 -11.60
C TYR A 101 -0.43 4.61 -10.12
N PHE A 102 -0.67 3.34 -9.82
CA PHE A 102 -0.84 2.85 -8.46
C PHE A 102 0.39 3.16 -7.60
N ALA A 103 1.59 2.84 -8.10
CA ALA A 103 2.83 3.06 -7.36
C ALA A 103 3.03 4.54 -7.03
N THR A 104 2.75 5.42 -7.98
CA THR A 104 2.84 6.87 -7.79
C THR A 104 1.80 7.37 -6.79
N PHE A 105 0.57 6.88 -6.91
CA PHE A 105 -0.51 7.26 -5.99
C PHE A 105 -0.21 6.78 -4.56
N LEU A 106 0.29 5.56 -4.42
CA LEU A 106 0.66 5.03 -3.10
C LEU A 106 1.82 5.83 -2.50
N ARG A 107 2.82 6.21 -3.32
CA ARG A 107 3.90 7.08 -2.88
C ARG A 107 3.36 8.40 -2.32
N ASP A 108 2.47 9.06 -3.07
CA ASP A 108 1.90 10.34 -2.65
C ASP A 108 1.08 10.19 -1.36
N THR A 109 0.33 9.10 -1.26
CA THR A 109 -0.43 8.77 -0.04
C THR A 109 0.50 8.55 1.14
N ALA A 110 1.59 7.81 0.94
CA ALA A 110 2.56 7.52 2.00
C ALA A 110 3.33 8.77 2.44
N GLU A 111 3.71 9.63 1.50
CA GLU A 111 4.40 10.89 1.82
C GLU A 111 3.51 11.82 2.64
N LEU A 112 2.25 11.95 2.24
CA LEU A 112 1.28 12.74 3.00
C LEU A 112 1.05 12.12 4.39
N ALA A 113 0.92 10.81 4.45
CA ALA A 113 0.74 10.09 5.71
C ALA A 113 1.92 10.29 6.66
N LEU A 114 3.15 10.30 6.12
CA LEU A 114 4.33 10.55 6.94
C LEU A 114 4.33 11.97 7.52
N ASP A 115 3.97 12.96 6.71
CA ASP A 115 3.85 14.35 7.18
C ASP A 115 2.80 14.46 8.28
N GLU A 116 1.65 13.81 8.09
CA GLU A 116 0.58 13.79 9.09
C GLU A 116 1.00 13.04 10.35
N LEU A 117 1.78 11.96 10.22
CA LEU A 117 2.31 11.24 11.37
C LEU A 117 3.27 12.10 12.18
N MET A 118 4.13 12.86 11.51
CA MET A 118 5.05 13.79 12.19
C MET A 118 4.26 14.88 12.93
N ASP A 119 3.21 15.41 12.32
CA ASP A 119 2.33 16.39 12.97
C ASP A 119 1.61 15.76 14.17
N PHE A 120 1.16 14.52 14.05
CA PHE A 120 0.53 13.76 15.13
C PHE A 120 1.48 13.63 16.33
N LEU A 121 2.75 13.31 16.07
CA LEU A 121 3.75 13.15 17.13
C LEU A 121 4.07 14.49 17.83
N ALA A 122 3.88 15.60 17.13
CA ALA A 122 4.10 16.94 17.69
C ALA A 122 2.86 17.49 18.40
N ASP A 123 1.70 16.87 18.25
CA ASP A 123 0.42 17.33 18.80
C ASP A 123 0.07 16.55 20.08
N GLU A 124 0.19 17.19 21.22
CA GLU A 124 -0.09 16.55 22.52
C GLU A 124 -1.58 16.18 22.71
N GLU A 125 -2.47 16.79 21.92
CA GLU A 125 -3.91 16.54 22.02
C GLU A 125 -4.39 15.44 21.06
N ALA A 126 -3.54 15.00 20.14
CA ALA A 126 -3.92 13.97 19.17
C ALA A 126 -4.05 12.60 19.86
N GLU A 127 -5.16 11.93 19.61
CA GLU A 127 -5.49 10.65 20.26
C GLU A 127 -5.12 9.43 19.39
N SER A 128 -5.23 9.59 18.06
CA SER A 128 -4.98 8.48 17.14
C SER A 128 -4.49 8.96 15.77
N PHE A 129 -3.85 8.05 15.03
CA PHE A 129 -3.36 8.31 13.70
C PHE A 129 -3.81 7.18 12.76
N GLU A 130 -4.30 7.56 11.59
CA GLU A 130 -4.67 6.61 10.54
C GLU A 130 -4.20 7.13 9.19
N ILE A 131 -3.74 6.21 8.33
CA ILE A 131 -3.49 6.52 6.92
C ILE A 131 -4.82 6.45 6.18
N VAL A 132 -5.13 7.49 5.42
CA VAL A 132 -6.36 7.55 4.64
C VAL A 132 -6.04 7.29 3.16
N TRP A 133 -6.69 6.27 2.60
CA TRP A 133 -6.66 6.01 1.16
C TRP A 133 -7.85 6.74 0.53
N ASN A 134 -7.57 7.71 -0.33
CA ASN A 134 -8.63 8.47 -0.98
C ASN A 134 -9.08 7.77 -2.25
N GLN A 135 -10.01 6.83 -2.10
CA GLN A 135 -10.53 6.01 -3.18
C GLN A 135 -11.16 6.83 -4.30
N GLU A 136 -11.87 7.88 -3.94
CA GLU A 136 -12.53 8.76 -4.92
C GLU A 136 -11.52 9.42 -5.85
N VAL A 137 -10.45 9.99 -5.30
CA VAL A 137 -9.39 10.62 -6.08
C VAL A 137 -8.65 9.58 -6.92
N PHE A 138 -8.41 8.39 -6.35
CA PHE A 138 -7.77 7.29 -7.06
C PHE A 138 -8.57 6.89 -8.31
N GLU A 139 -9.89 6.71 -8.16
CA GLU A 139 -10.78 6.34 -9.26
C GLU A 139 -10.86 7.45 -10.34
N GLU A 140 -10.88 8.71 -9.93
CA GLU A 140 -10.90 9.84 -10.86
C GLU A 140 -9.64 9.87 -11.74
N GLY A 141 -8.47 9.69 -11.14
CA GLY A 141 -7.21 9.65 -11.89
C GLY A 141 -7.09 8.43 -12.78
N LYS A 142 -7.64 7.31 -12.35
CA LYS A 142 -7.65 6.07 -13.09
C LYS A 142 -8.42 6.17 -14.41
N VAL A 143 -9.50 6.93 -14.45
CA VAL A 143 -10.34 7.09 -15.64
C VAL A 143 -9.56 7.63 -16.83
N GLY A 144 -8.54 8.46 -16.58
CA GLY A 144 -7.71 9.05 -17.64
C GLY A 144 -6.59 8.15 -18.16
N LEU A 145 -6.42 6.95 -17.62
CA LEU A 145 -5.33 6.06 -18.03
C LEU A 145 -5.60 5.41 -19.38
N GLU A 146 -4.57 5.43 -20.24
CA GLU A 146 -4.58 4.70 -21.51
C GLU A 146 -3.91 3.35 -21.31
N GLU A 147 -4.68 2.36 -20.88
CA GLU A 147 -4.17 1.03 -20.61
C GLU A 147 -4.01 0.23 -21.90
N SER A 148 -2.77 -0.17 -22.21
CA SER A 148 -2.46 -0.90 -23.43
C SER A 148 -1.66 -2.17 -23.21
N THR A 149 -0.85 -2.24 -22.16
CA THR A 149 0.06 -3.36 -21.91
C THR A 149 -0.34 -4.09 -20.65
N PHE A 150 -0.99 -5.24 -20.81
CA PHE A 150 -1.52 -6.02 -19.69
C PHE A 150 -0.61 -7.21 -19.36
N TYR A 151 -0.51 -7.53 -18.08
CA TYR A 151 0.22 -8.67 -17.56
C TYR A 151 -0.72 -9.51 -16.69
N PRO A 152 -0.73 -10.83 -16.89
CA PRO A 152 -1.64 -11.71 -16.16
C PRO A 152 -1.24 -11.88 -14.70
N TYR A 153 -2.13 -12.48 -13.91
CA TYR A 153 -1.80 -12.92 -12.56
C TYR A 153 -0.65 -13.94 -12.62
N PRO A 154 0.30 -13.89 -11.68
CA PRO A 154 1.44 -14.81 -11.66
C PRO A 154 1.01 -16.28 -11.67
N ARG A 155 1.81 -17.12 -12.30
CA ARG A 155 1.56 -18.58 -12.37
C ARG A 155 2.50 -19.29 -11.41
N TYR A 156 1.97 -20.26 -10.70
CA TYR A 156 2.78 -21.09 -9.84
C TYR A 156 3.54 -22.13 -10.64
#